data_531e941d89151a88856a221999a44ec0
#
_entry.id   531e941d89151a88856a221999a44ec0
#
_cell.length_a   1.000
_cell.length_b   1.000
_cell.length_c   1.000
_cell.angle_alpha   90.00
_cell.angle_beta   90.00
_cell.angle_gamma   90.00
#
_symmetry.space_group_name_H-M   'P 1'
#
loop_
_entity.id
_entity.type
_entity.pdbx_description
1 polymer ?
#
loop_
_entity_poly.entity_id
_entity_poly.type
_entity_poly.pdbx_seq_one_letter_code
_entity_poly.pdbx_strand_id
1 'polypeptide(L)'
;MNTIKIVRLKNGEDIIGVLNDINGEYEITEPMSVSVVQKGHQSGLVMSHWLPVQLIKKNEIKISSRDVLTVFEPNDEFAEYYTNTVEKINELLKAKSLADEMTDEEIEDIMDALDDGEGQTLH
;
A
#
# COMPACT_ATOMS: atom_id res chain seq x y z
N MET A 1 7.41 -11.26 15.38
CA MET A 1 6.51 -11.86 14.39
C MET A 1 5.88 -10.77 13.55
N ASN A 2 5.99 -10.87 12.23
CA ASN A 2 5.49 -9.83 11.32
C ASN A 2 4.02 -10.07 11.01
N THR A 3 3.17 -9.13 11.39
CA THR A 3 1.73 -9.25 11.15
C THR A 3 1.18 -7.97 10.53
N ILE A 4 0.12 -8.11 9.75
CA ILE A 4 -0.57 -6.98 9.16
C ILE A 4 -1.35 -6.26 10.25
N LYS A 5 -1.12 -4.97 10.41
CA LYS A 5 -1.77 -4.14 11.41
C LYS A 5 -2.15 -2.79 10.82
N ILE A 6 -3.18 -2.18 11.40
CA ILE A 6 -3.54 -0.80 11.12
C ILE A 6 -2.97 0.04 12.26
N VAL A 7 -2.22 1.06 11.92
CA VAL A 7 -1.56 1.93 12.89
C VAL A 7 -2.16 3.33 12.78
N ARG A 8 -2.72 3.83 13.88
CA ARG A 8 -3.17 5.22 13.93
C ARG A 8 -2.09 6.08 14.53
N LEU A 9 -1.63 7.05 13.78
CA LEU A 9 -0.63 7.99 14.23
C LEU A 9 -1.27 9.10 15.05
N LYS A 10 -0.47 9.81 15.83
CA LYS A 10 -0.97 10.90 16.68
C LYS A 10 -1.57 12.05 15.89
N ASN A 11 -1.19 12.21 14.62
CA ASN A 11 -1.78 13.22 13.74
C ASN A 11 -3.14 12.81 13.17
N GLY A 12 -3.63 11.61 13.49
CA GLY A 12 -4.91 11.11 13.01
C GLY A 12 -4.87 10.29 11.74
N GLU A 13 -3.71 10.16 11.13
CA GLU A 13 -3.57 9.32 9.94
C GLU A 13 -3.61 7.85 10.30
N ASP A 14 -4.27 7.06 9.46
CA ASP A 14 -4.28 5.60 9.57
C ASP A 14 -3.46 5.00 8.43
N ILE A 15 -2.55 4.10 8.81
CA ILE A 15 -1.75 3.36 7.84
C ILE A 15 -1.88 1.87 8.12
N ILE A 16 -1.85 1.08 7.05
CA ILE A 16 -1.85 -0.38 7.15
C ILE A 16 -0.52 -0.89 6.59
N GLY A 17 0.05 -1.88 7.24
CA GLY A 17 1.31 -2.46 6.80
C GLY A 17 1.67 -3.69 7.60
N VAL A 18 2.79 -4.29 7.24
CA VAL A 18 3.34 -5.42 7.99
C VAL A 18 4.17 -4.84 9.13
N LEU A 19 3.69 -5.03 10.34
CA LEU A 19 4.27 -4.43 11.55
C LEU A 19 5.19 -5.39 12.26
N ASN A 20 6.35 -4.89 12.65
CA ASN A 20 7.29 -5.61 13.51
C ASN A 20 7.67 -4.68 14.66
N ASP A 21 7.43 -5.12 15.89
CA ASP A 21 7.74 -4.34 17.09
C ASP A 21 9.15 -4.72 17.58
N ILE A 22 10.05 -3.75 17.54
CA ILE A 22 11.44 -3.95 17.95
C ILE A 22 11.80 -2.91 19.01
N ASN A 23 11.78 -3.31 20.29
CA ASN A 23 12.26 -2.49 21.41
C ASN A 23 11.67 -1.06 21.44
N GLY A 24 10.36 -0.94 21.27
CA GLY A 24 9.69 0.37 21.32
C GLY A 24 9.70 1.14 20.02
N GLU A 25 10.24 0.56 18.97
CA GLU A 25 10.14 1.09 17.63
C GLU A 25 9.31 0.14 16.78
N TYR A 26 8.45 0.69 15.95
CA TYR A 26 7.67 -0.09 14.99
C TYR A 26 8.33 0.01 13.62
N GLU A 27 8.70 -1.14 13.09
CA GLU A 27 9.15 -1.26 11.71
C GLU A 27 7.94 -1.66 10.87
N ILE A 28 7.60 -0.84 9.91
CA ILE A 28 6.43 -1.08 9.06
C ILE A 28 6.91 -1.29 7.62
N THR A 29 6.60 -2.46 7.09
CA THR A 29 6.94 -2.83 5.71
C THR A 29 5.69 -2.64 4.85
N GLU A 30 5.89 -2.03 3.68
CA GLU A 30 4.82 -1.76 2.71
C GLU A 30 3.66 -0.96 3.30
N PRO A 31 3.93 0.20 3.95
CA PRO A 31 2.85 0.98 4.55
C PRO A 31 1.99 1.65 3.49
N MET A 32 0.67 1.53 3.68
CA MET A 32 -0.31 2.16 2.81
C MET A 32 -1.16 3.11 3.65
N SER A 33 -1.41 4.30 3.12
CA SER A 33 -2.35 5.23 3.72
C SER A 33 -3.77 4.72 3.49
N VAL A 34 -4.60 4.78 4.53
CA VAL A 34 -5.98 4.31 4.46
C VAL A 34 -6.90 5.49 4.73
N SER A 35 -7.88 5.70 3.87
CA SER A 35 -8.91 6.70 4.11
C SER A 35 -10.28 6.18 3.68
N VAL A 36 -11.30 6.65 4.38
CA VAL A 36 -12.70 6.32 4.06
C VAL A 36 -13.28 7.48 3.29
N VAL A 37 -13.80 7.21 2.12
CA VAL A 37 -14.44 8.20 1.26
C VAL A 37 -15.92 7.88 1.20
N GLN A 38 -16.76 8.90 1.47
CA GLN A 38 -18.21 8.74 1.35
C GLN A 38 -18.70 9.44 0.08
N LYS A 39 -19.44 8.69 -0.73
CA LYS A 39 -20.12 9.21 -1.91
C LYS A 39 -21.61 8.90 -1.77
N GLY A 40 -22.40 9.89 -1.37
CA GLY A 40 -23.82 9.70 -1.11
C GLY A 40 -24.05 8.74 0.04
N HIS A 41 -24.74 7.63 -0.22
CA HIS A 41 -25.02 6.61 0.79
C HIS A 41 -23.98 5.48 0.84
N GLN A 42 -22.97 5.55 -0.01
CA GLN A 42 -21.95 4.52 -0.07
C GLN A 42 -20.65 5.04 0.51
N SER A 43 -19.98 4.19 1.30
CA SER A 43 -18.64 4.45 1.76
C SER A 43 -17.66 3.52 1.06
N GLY A 44 -16.50 4.05 0.71
CA GLY A 44 -15.44 3.29 0.08
C GLY A 44 -14.13 3.51 0.82
N LEU A 45 -13.24 2.54 0.72
CA LEU A 45 -11.90 2.63 1.26
C LEU A 45 -10.92 2.94 0.14
N VAL A 46 -10.03 3.89 0.41
CA VAL A 46 -8.96 4.25 -0.53
C VAL A 46 -7.64 3.94 0.15
N MET A 47 -6.79 3.17 -0.51
CA MET A 47 -5.42 2.92 -0.08
C MET A 47 -4.47 3.49 -1.11
N SER A 48 -3.43 4.15 -0.62
CA SER A 48 -2.36 4.68 -1.45
C SER A 48 -1.04 4.52 -0.73
N HIS A 49 0.07 4.60 -1.47
CA HIS A 49 1.38 4.56 -0.82
C HIS A 49 1.49 5.69 0.19
N TRP A 50 1.93 5.36 1.39
CA TRP A 50 2.20 6.36 2.42
C TRP A 50 3.59 6.96 2.25
N LEU A 51 4.54 6.17 1.78
CA LEU A 51 5.90 6.62 1.53
C LEU A 51 6.12 6.96 0.05
N PRO A 52 7.08 7.86 -0.25
CA PRO A 52 7.39 8.20 -1.64
C PRO A 52 8.24 7.10 -2.29
N VAL A 53 7.61 6.00 -2.66
CA VAL A 53 8.28 4.77 -3.13
C VAL A 53 9.19 4.99 -4.33
N GLN A 54 8.96 6.04 -5.10
CA GLN A 54 9.78 6.38 -6.26
C GLN A 54 11.12 7.00 -5.86
N LEU A 55 11.24 7.46 -4.62
CA LEU A 55 12.42 8.17 -4.13
C LEU A 55 13.24 7.37 -3.13
N ILE A 56 12.70 6.27 -2.61
CA ILE A 56 13.35 5.50 -1.56
C ILE A 56 13.77 4.12 -2.07
N LYS A 57 14.76 3.56 -1.42
CA LYS A 57 15.33 2.27 -1.81
C LYS A 57 14.42 1.09 -1.43
N LYS A 58 13.82 1.16 -0.25
CA LYS A 58 12.93 0.12 0.25
C LYS A 58 11.66 0.76 0.81
N ASN A 59 10.52 0.15 0.52
CA ASN A 59 9.23 0.62 1.02
C ASN A 59 9.02 0.13 2.45
N GLU A 60 9.80 0.67 3.37
CA GLU A 60 9.70 0.37 4.80
C GLU A 60 10.16 1.56 5.61
N ILE A 61 9.66 1.68 6.84
CA ILE A 61 9.98 2.78 7.72
C ILE A 61 9.97 2.31 9.17
N LYS A 62 10.78 2.98 9.99
CA LYS A 62 10.76 2.80 11.45
C LYS A 62 10.15 4.02 12.08
N ILE A 63 9.16 3.82 12.94
CA ILE A 63 8.53 4.90 13.70
C ILE A 63 8.62 4.58 15.19
N SER A 64 8.81 5.63 16.00
CA SER A 64 8.78 5.49 17.44
C SER A 64 7.37 5.14 17.90
N SER A 65 7.24 4.25 18.87
CA SER A 65 5.95 3.93 19.48
C SER A 65 5.30 5.16 20.12
N ARG A 66 6.09 6.19 20.41
CA ARG A 66 5.57 7.46 20.98
C ARG A 66 4.76 8.27 19.97
N ASP A 67 4.96 8.03 18.68
CA ASP A 67 4.23 8.73 17.62
C ASP A 67 2.96 7.99 17.21
N VAL A 68 2.72 6.84 17.80
CA VAL A 68 1.57 5.98 17.52
C VAL A 68 0.51 6.16 18.60
N LEU A 69 -0.71 6.48 18.18
CA LEU A 69 -1.82 6.58 19.11
C LEU A 69 -2.33 5.20 19.52
N THR A 70 -2.53 4.33 18.54
CA THR A 70 -3.00 2.96 18.78
C THR A 70 -2.74 2.06 17.58
N VAL A 71 -2.84 0.76 17.80
CA VAL A 71 -2.67 -0.26 16.77
C VAL A 71 -3.91 -1.13 16.75
N PHE A 72 -4.46 -1.38 15.57
CA PHE A 72 -5.65 -2.19 15.38
C PHE A 72 -5.32 -3.44 14.59
N GLU A 73 -6.07 -4.51 14.84
CA GLU A 73 -6.05 -5.67 13.97
C GLU A 73 -7.07 -5.48 12.86
N PRO A 74 -6.67 -5.58 11.58
CA PRO A 74 -7.65 -5.54 10.50
C PRO A 74 -8.49 -6.81 10.49
N ASN A 75 -9.72 -6.71 10.01
CA ASN A 75 -10.50 -7.92 9.79
C ASN A 75 -9.90 -8.69 8.60
N ASP A 76 -10.32 -9.96 8.44
CA ASP A 76 -9.73 -10.84 7.43
C ASP A 76 -9.93 -10.32 6.01
N GLU A 77 -11.10 -9.75 5.72
CA GLU A 77 -11.36 -9.18 4.39
C GLU A 77 -10.43 -8.03 4.07
N PHE A 78 -10.21 -7.14 5.02
CA PHE A 78 -9.35 -5.99 4.81
C PHE A 78 -7.89 -6.38 4.72
N ALA A 79 -7.45 -7.34 5.54
CA ALA A 79 -6.09 -7.87 5.46
C ALA A 79 -5.83 -8.51 4.10
N GLU A 80 -6.79 -9.24 3.57
CA GLU A 80 -6.70 -9.85 2.24
C GLU A 80 -6.68 -8.77 1.15
N TYR A 81 -7.53 -7.77 1.26
CA TYR A 81 -7.54 -6.64 0.33
C TYR A 81 -6.19 -5.93 0.31
N TYR A 82 -5.61 -5.67 1.48
CA TYR A 82 -4.29 -5.07 1.57
C TYR A 82 -3.23 -5.93 0.87
N THR A 83 -3.21 -7.22 1.17
CA THR A 83 -2.24 -8.16 0.59
C THR A 83 -2.35 -8.17 -0.94
N ASN A 84 -3.58 -8.27 -1.45
CA ASN A 84 -3.82 -8.29 -2.90
C ASN A 84 -3.42 -6.96 -3.56
N THR A 85 -3.69 -5.85 -2.88
CA THR A 85 -3.33 -4.52 -3.40
C THR A 85 -1.82 -4.36 -3.48
N VAL A 86 -1.10 -4.76 -2.44
CA VAL A 86 0.37 -4.70 -2.40
C VAL A 86 0.97 -5.57 -3.49
N GLU A 87 0.48 -6.79 -3.65
CA GLU A 87 0.96 -7.69 -4.70
C GLU A 87 0.76 -7.10 -6.09
N LYS A 88 -0.41 -6.52 -6.33
CA LYS A 88 -0.72 -5.90 -7.61
C LYS A 88 0.19 -4.71 -7.90
N ILE A 89 0.42 -3.85 -6.89
CA ILE A 89 1.31 -2.70 -7.04
C ILE A 89 2.74 -3.16 -7.30
N ASN A 90 3.21 -4.18 -6.59
CA ASN A 90 4.56 -4.71 -6.78
C ASN A 90 4.74 -5.28 -8.19
N GLU A 91 3.71 -5.94 -8.72
CA GLU A 91 3.73 -6.42 -10.11
C GLU A 91 3.83 -5.26 -11.11
N LEU A 92 3.09 -4.18 -10.86
CA LEU A 92 3.13 -2.99 -11.71
C LEU A 92 4.50 -2.32 -11.67
N LEU A 93 5.11 -2.19 -10.49
CA LEU A 93 6.45 -1.61 -10.34
C LEU A 93 7.50 -2.47 -11.03
N LYS A 94 7.36 -3.78 -10.94
CA LYS A 94 8.26 -4.73 -11.61
C LYS A 94 8.14 -4.62 -13.12
N ALA A 95 6.92 -4.52 -13.64
CA ALA A 95 6.67 -4.33 -15.07
C ALA A 95 7.27 -3.02 -15.56
N LYS A 96 7.16 -1.95 -14.78
CA LYS A 96 7.75 -0.65 -15.10
C LYS A 96 9.27 -0.73 -15.14
N SER A 97 9.88 -1.45 -14.20
CA SER A 97 11.33 -1.64 -14.19
C SER A 97 11.81 -2.42 -15.42
N LEU A 98 11.05 -3.42 -15.84
CA LEU A 98 11.34 -4.16 -17.07
C LEU A 98 11.14 -3.29 -18.31
N ALA A 99 10.15 -2.41 -18.29
CA ALA A 99 9.85 -1.52 -19.40
C ALA A 99 11.00 -0.54 -19.69
N ASP A 100 11.78 -0.16 -18.68
CA ASP A 100 12.95 0.70 -18.87
C ASP A 100 14.03 0.04 -19.74
N GLU A 101 14.00 -1.28 -19.86
CA GLU A 101 14.93 -2.06 -20.67
C GLU A 101 14.33 -2.52 -22.01
N MET A 102 13.07 -2.15 -22.27
CA MET A 102 12.31 -2.60 -23.45
C MET A 102 12.23 -1.52 -24.54
N THR A 103 11.87 -1.96 -25.77
CA THR A 103 11.56 -1.03 -26.84
C THR A 103 10.22 -0.35 -26.60
N ASP A 104 10.01 0.78 -27.25
CA ASP A 104 8.75 1.55 -27.11
C ASP A 104 7.51 0.71 -27.44
N GLU A 105 7.64 -0.16 -28.45
CA GLU A 105 6.54 -1.04 -28.88
C GLU A 105 6.20 -2.08 -27.81
N GLU A 106 7.19 -2.63 -27.15
CA GLU A 106 7.01 -3.58 -26.06
C GLU A 106 6.38 -2.90 -24.85
N ILE A 107 6.76 -1.67 -24.58
CA ILE A 107 6.21 -0.87 -23.49
C ILE A 107 4.72 -0.61 -23.71
N GLU A 108 4.32 -0.26 -24.93
CA GLU A 108 2.92 -0.01 -25.26
C GLU A 108 2.06 -1.25 -25.03
N ASP A 109 2.53 -2.41 -25.43
CA ASP A 109 1.80 -3.66 -25.25
C ASP A 109 1.55 -3.96 -23.77
N ILE A 110 2.55 -3.74 -22.92
CA ILE A 110 2.43 -3.95 -21.48
C ILE A 110 1.46 -2.94 -20.86
N MET A 111 1.55 -1.67 -21.26
CA MET A 111 0.70 -0.61 -20.72
C MET A 111 -0.77 -0.82 -21.09
N ASP A 112 -1.04 -1.27 -22.30
CA ASP A 112 -2.40 -1.59 -22.74
C ASP A 112 -3.00 -2.72 -21.91
N ALA A 113 -2.22 -3.75 -21.63
CA ALA A 113 -2.66 -4.87 -20.80
C ALA A 113 -2.97 -4.45 -19.36
N LEU A 114 -2.17 -3.54 -18.81
CA LEU A 114 -2.38 -3.03 -17.45
C LEU A 114 -3.60 -2.11 -17.37
N ASP A 115 -3.78 -1.24 -18.37
CA ASP A 115 -4.93 -0.33 -18.42
C ASP A 115 -6.25 -1.10 -18.50
N ASP A 116 -6.30 -2.16 -19.28
CA ASP A 116 -7.49 -3.02 -19.34
C ASP A 116 -7.82 -3.62 -17.99
N GLY A 117 -6.81 -4.05 -17.23
CA GLY A 117 -6.99 -4.59 -15.88
C GLY A 117 -7.49 -3.54 -14.89
N GLU A 118 -6.96 -2.34 -14.95
CA GLU A 118 -7.34 -1.24 -14.05
C GLU A 118 -8.75 -0.73 -14.35
N GLY A 119 -9.14 -0.65 -15.61
CA GLY A 119 -10.46 -0.22 -16.01
C GLY A 119 -11.57 -1.05 -15.40
N GLN A 120 -11.31 -2.31 -15.09
CA GLN A 120 -12.27 -3.21 -14.47
C GLN A 120 -12.38 -3.03 -12.96
N THR A 121 -11.35 -2.52 -12.30
CA THR A 121 -11.32 -2.36 -10.85
C THR A 121 -11.84 -1.01 -10.37
N LEU A 122 -11.96 -0.03 -11.25
CA LEU A 122 -12.41 1.32 -10.91
C LEU A 122 -13.93 1.48 -10.92
N HIS A 123 -14.63 0.45 -11.27
CA HIS A 123 -16.09 0.43 -11.30
C HIS A 123 -16.63 -0.35 -10.11
#